data_1e5f6d7afa440dfbb831806a83abfa39
#
_entry.id   1e5f6d7afa440dfbb831806a83abfa39
#
_cell.length_a   1.000
_cell.length_b   1.000
_cell.length_c   1.000
_cell.angle_alpha   90.00
_cell.angle_beta   90.00
_cell.angle_gamma   90.00
#
_symmetry.space_group_name_H-M   'P 1'
#
loop_
_entity.id
_entity.type
_entity.pdbx_description
1 polymer ?
#
loop_
_entity_poly.entity_id
_entity_poly.type
_entity_poly.pdbx_seq_one_letter_code
_entity_poly.pdbx_strand_id
1 'polypeptide(L)'
;MAVPLEDLPGDWPHSVAIDRPTRLLLALTQAGEELAPAAAALAELGPEDTQRLIILLHLQRLAPWVAYQLQQADLQAPLPEGLRQVLERATAQARQRTARQRLALLHTLRCLGGHGIAAVALKGSQLAWQHYPQPWLRPMRDLDLLLPEEQIGPAFALLESKGFRVRGEEVRRPDDPLMWRVNDFSLFHPSGAFIELHRALWFRPGEDLCGDFSLDPGFWGQEGGCRMPPDPDGITYLQPPYLTLHCLVHHLLRQNMDMGPLGLVDLQLLQAAGHLDHPVLAEAAGRLGCTALLTTARTVLAGWRQTRWLSAPTVPSWVLPLLMSREQNLLIYLDDRSMRSHARQWLAIQARGGRWSGPAPSLPRQLANLARGVALLPRLASKAGVVEQLRRRWRQPTVAGAERQLSPALVAATRELQALSRGQG
;
A
#
# COMPACT_ATOMS: atom_id res chain seq x y z
N MET A 1 24.85 -13.33 2.01
CA MET A 1 24.60 -14.72 1.66
C MET A 1 23.10 -14.86 1.55
N ALA A 2 22.58 -15.25 0.38
CA ALA A 2 21.15 -15.59 0.25
C ALA A 2 20.90 -16.82 1.14
N VAL A 3 19.87 -16.77 1.98
CA VAL A 3 19.39 -17.95 2.69
C VAL A 3 18.95 -18.95 1.66
N PRO A 4 19.50 -20.19 1.62
CA PRO A 4 19.04 -21.22 0.69
C PRO A 4 17.52 -21.38 0.83
N LEU A 5 16.84 -21.61 -0.29
CA LEU A 5 15.38 -21.85 -0.33
C LEU A 5 14.95 -23.03 0.55
N GLU A 6 15.89 -23.92 0.88
CA GLU A 6 15.73 -25.11 1.70
C GLU A 6 15.60 -24.78 3.21
N ASP A 7 16.05 -23.60 3.63
CA ASP A 7 16.03 -23.16 5.04
C ASP A 7 14.83 -22.23 5.36
N LEU A 8 13.94 -21.98 4.37
CA LEU A 8 12.69 -21.30 4.66
C LEU A 8 11.71 -22.29 5.28
N PRO A 9 10.92 -21.88 6.32
CA PRO A 9 9.91 -22.79 6.88
C PRO A 9 8.97 -23.22 5.76
N GLY A 10 9.19 -24.45 5.25
CA GLY A 10 8.46 -25.01 4.11
C GLY A 10 6.99 -25.28 4.40
N ASP A 11 6.61 -25.27 5.67
CA ASP A 11 5.26 -25.55 6.13
C ASP A 11 4.68 -24.33 6.80
N TRP A 12 3.91 -23.56 6.02
CA TRP A 12 2.98 -22.64 6.64
C TRP A 12 2.01 -23.45 7.50
N PRO A 13 1.88 -23.16 8.82
CA PRO A 13 1.29 -24.09 9.77
C PRO A 13 -0.16 -24.43 9.51
N HIS A 14 -0.85 -23.64 8.69
CA HIS A 14 -2.26 -23.84 8.38
C HIS A 14 -2.51 -23.80 6.87
N SER A 15 -3.41 -24.66 6.41
CA SER A 15 -3.92 -24.69 5.04
C SER A 15 -5.44 -24.51 5.01
N VAL A 16 -5.94 -23.89 3.94
CA VAL A 16 -7.35 -23.59 3.76
C VAL A 16 -7.83 -24.03 2.38
N ALA A 17 -9.08 -24.44 2.28
CA ALA A 17 -9.72 -24.69 1.00
C ALA A 17 -10.21 -23.39 0.37
N ILE A 18 -10.03 -23.24 -0.94
CA ILE A 18 -10.56 -22.14 -1.75
C ILE A 18 -11.33 -22.68 -2.95
N ASP A 19 -12.29 -21.91 -3.44
CA ASP A 19 -13.12 -22.29 -4.58
C ASP A 19 -12.36 -22.31 -5.92
N ARG A 20 -12.94 -22.98 -6.93
CA ARG A 20 -12.32 -23.11 -8.26
C ARG A 20 -12.06 -21.75 -8.92
N PRO A 21 -13.00 -20.78 -8.94
CA PRO A 21 -12.74 -19.44 -9.51
C PRO A 21 -11.57 -18.72 -8.83
N THR A 22 -11.41 -18.84 -7.52
CA THR A 22 -10.29 -18.25 -6.78
C THR A 22 -8.97 -18.91 -7.17
N ARG A 23 -8.93 -20.25 -7.28
CA ARG A 23 -7.73 -20.97 -7.75
C ARG A 23 -7.33 -20.51 -9.15
N LEU A 24 -8.30 -20.40 -10.07
CA LEU A 24 -8.06 -19.89 -11.42
C LEU A 24 -7.52 -18.46 -11.41
N LEU A 25 -8.09 -17.56 -10.60
CA LEU A 25 -7.58 -16.21 -10.46
C LEU A 25 -6.10 -16.20 -10.06
N LEU A 26 -5.74 -17.01 -9.07
CA LEU A 26 -4.36 -17.06 -8.55
C LEU A 26 -3.40 -17.65 -9.58
N ALA A 27 -3.77 -18.72 -10.27
CA ALA A 27 -2.99 -19.34 -11.35
C ALA A 27 -2.76 -18.36 -12.51
N LEU A 28 -3.82 -17.68 -12.97
CA LEU A 28 -3.73 -16.67 -14.03
C LEU A 28 -2.90 -15.44 -13.63
N THR A 29 -2.90 -15.12 -12.34
CA THR A 29 -2.14 -13.97 -11.82
C THR A 29 -0.66 -14.31 -11.68
N GLN A 30 -0.34 -15.51 -11.19
CA GLN A 30 1.02 -15.99 -11.05
C GLN A 30 1.71 -16.14 -12.42
N ALA A 31 0.95 -16.54 -13.44
CA ALA A 31 1.47 -16.90 -14.76
C ALA A 31 2.43 -18.11 -14.72
N GLY A 32 3.46 -18.13 -15.54
CA GLY A 32 4.41 -19.24 -15.58
C GLY A 32 3.78 -20.54 -16.07
N GLU A 33 4.18 -21.69 -15.48
CA GLU A 33 3.76 -23.02 -15.94
C GLU A 33 2.24 -23.29 -15.79
N GLU A 34 1.56 -22.63 -14.87
CA GLU A 34 0.12 -22.79 -14.67
C GLU A 34 -0.74 -21.96 -15.62
N LEU A 35 -0.16 -21.04 -16.38
CA LEU A 35 -0.93 -20.14 -17.25
C LEU A 35 -1.71 -20.88 -18.34
N ALA A 36 -1.05 -21.79 -19.06
CA ALA A 36 -1.70 -22.56 -20.12
C ALA A 36 -2.79 -23.53 -19.61
N PRO A 37 -2.55 -24.31 -18.54
CA PRO A 37 -3.64 -25.08 -17.92
C PRO A 37 -4.78 -24.23 -17.41
N ALA A 38 -4.49 -23.06 -16.81
CA ALA A 38 -5.52 -22.15 -16.32
C ALA A 38 -6.36 -21.55 -17.47
N ALA A 39 -5.71 -21.16 -18.56
CA ALA A 39 -6.39 -20.67 -19.75
C ALA A 39 -7.33 -21.74 -20.36
N ALA A 40 -6.86 -23.00 -20.46
CA ALA A 40 -7.70 -24.11 -20.92
C ALA A 40 -8.90 -24.31 -20.00
N ALA A 41 -8.72 -24.24 -18.68
CA ALA A 41 -9.79 -24.41 -17.70
C ALA A 41 -10.82 -23.25 -17.75
N LEU A 42 -10.49 -22.09 -18.31
CA LEU A 42 -11.48 -20.99 -18.53
C LEU A 42 -12.57 -21.38 -19.52
N ALA A 43 -12.24 -22.15 -20.55
CA ALA A 43 -13.22 -22.61 -21.55
C ALA A 43 -14.29 -23.56 -20.97
N GLU A 44 -13.96 -24.22 -19.86
CA GLU A 44 -14.82 -25.18 -19.20
C GLU A 44 -15.64 -24.60 -18.05
N LEU A 45 -15.56 -23.27 -17.81
CA LEU A 45 -16.28 -22.64 -16.73
C LEU A 45 -17.79 -22.60 -16.98
N GLY A 46 -18.55 -23.10 -16.03
CA GLY A 46 -19.99 -22.89 -15.99
C GLY A 46 -20.35 -21.40 -15.73
N PRO A 47 -21.62 -21.03 -15.95
CA PRO A 47 -22.05 -19.64 -15.78
C PRO A 47 -21.79 -19.06 -14.38
N GLU A 48 -21.99 -19.83 -13.33
CA GLU A 48 -21.81 -19.41 -11.94
C GLU A 48 -20.32 -19.14 -11.62
N ASP A 49 -19.44 -20.08 -11.97
CA ASP A 49 -17.99 -19.91 -11.79
C ASP A 49 -17.45 -18.76 -12.62
N THR A 50 -17.93 -18.58 -13.86
CA THR A 50 -17.59 -17.44 -14.70
C THR A 50 -17.96 -16.11 -14.04
N GLN A 51 -19.19 -16.00 -13.53
CA GLN A 51 -19.65 -14.80 -12.82
C GLN A 51 -18.81 -14.54 -11.57
N ARG A 52 -18.50 -15.57 -10.81
CA ARG A 52 -17.65 -15.49 -9.61
C ARG A 52 -16.24 -14.99 -9.97
N LEU A 53 -15.62 -15.54 -11.02
CA LEU A 53 -14.30 -15.12 -11.50
C LEU A 53 -14.32 -13.64 -11.96
N ILE A 54 -15.37 -13.21 -12.68
CA ILE A 54 -15.53 -11.80 -13.09
C ILE A 54 -15.56 -10.88 -11.87
N ILE A 55 -16.30 -11.22 -10.84
CA ILE A 55 -16.35 -10.46 -9.59
C ILE A 55 -14.97 -10.38 -8.96
N LEU A 56 -14.25 -11.49 -8.86
CA LEU A 56 -12.90 -11.52 -8.28
C LEU A 56 -11.92 -10.68 -9.08
N LEU A 57 -11.93 -10.77 -10.42
CA LEU A 57 -11.10 -9.94 -11.32
C LEU A 57 -11.34 -8.45 -11.10
N HIS A 58 -12.60 -8.07 -10.89
CA HIS A 58 -12.98 -6.67 -10.62
C HIS A 58 -12.51 -6.22 -9.23
N LEU A 59 -12.82 -6.98 -8.19
CA LEU A 59 -12.44 -6.65 -6.81
C LEU A 59 -10.93 -6.56 -6.63
N GLN A 60 -10.19 -7.49 -7.23
CA GLN A 60 -8.73 -7.55 -7.17
C GLN A 60 -8.04 -6.70 -8.25
N ARG A 61 -8.79 -6.06 -9.14
CA ARG A 61 -8.27 -5.19 -10.23
C ARG A 61 -7.29 -5.89 -11.17
N LEU A 62 -7.44 -7.19 -11.36
CA LEU A 62 -6.49 -8.03 -12.10
C LEU A 62 -6.86 -8.24 -13.56
N ALA A 63 -8.03 -7.79 -14.02
CA ALA A 63 -8.48 -8.03 -15.39
C ALA A 63 -7.48 -7.56 -16.46
N PRO A 64 -6.83 -6.36 -16.38
CA PRO A 64 -5.82 -5.96 -17.35
C PRO A 64 -4.57 -6.86 -17.33
N TRP A 65 -4.13 -7.29 -16.15
CA TRP A 65 -2.98 -8.18 -15.99
C TRP A 65 -3.26 -9.55 -16.58
N VAL A 66 -4.39 -10.15 -16.23
CA VAL A 66 -4.79 -11.46 -16.78
C VAL A 66 -4.94 -11.43 -18.30
N ALA A 67 -5.61 -10.37 -18.83
CA ALA A 67 -5.73 -10.21 -20.28
C ALA A 67 -4.36 -10.13 -20.97
N TYR A 68 -3.42 -9.39 -20.39
CA TYR A 68 -2.05 -9.29 -20.89
C TYR A 68 -1.32 -10.65 -20.87
N GLN A 69 -1.41 -11.39 -19.76
CA GLN A 69 -0.77 -12.71 -19.65
C GLN A 69 -1.30 -13.70 -20.68
N LEU A 70 -2.61 -13.77 -20.85
CA LEU A 70 -3.23 -14.62 -21.88
C LEU A 70 -2.77 -14.24 -23.30
N GLN A 71 -2.67 -12.94 -23.58
CA GLN A 71 -2.20 -12.43 -24.88
C GLN A 71 -0.71 -12.74 -25.13
N GLN A 72 0.16 -12.57 -24.12
CA GLN A 72 1.60 -12.81 -24.26
C GLN A 72 1.94 -14.30 -24.48
N ALA A 73 1.13 -15.18 -23.92
CA ALA A 73 1.31 -16.62 -24.08
C ALA A 73 0.68 -17.17 -25.36
N ASP A 74 0.11 -16.30 -26.21
CA ASP A 74 -0.63 -16.67 -27.44
C ASP A 74 -1.69 -17.76 -27.20
N LEU A 75 -2.31 -17.72 -26.02
CA LEU A 75 -3.30 -18.69 -25.60
C LEU A 75 -4.67 -18.29 -26.16
N GLN A 76 -5.01 -18.84 -27.33
CA GLN A 76 -6.28 -18.65 -27.99
C GLN A 76 -7.38 -19.59 -27.44
N ALA A 77 -7.40 -19.83 -26.15
CA ALA A 77 -8.47 -20.60 -25.53
C ALA A 77 -9.80 -19.86 -25.73
N PRO A 78 -10.88 -20.55 -26.12
CA PRO A 78 -12.20 -19.93 -26.25
C PRO A 78 -12.68 -19.48 -24.86
N LEU A 79 -12.67 -18.18 -24.61
CA LEU A 79 -13.15 -17.62 -23.36
C LEU A 79 -14.69 -17.52 -23.39
N PRO A 80 -15.37 -17.74 -22.27
CA PRO A 80 -16.77 -17.38 -22.13
C PRO A 80 -16.97 -15.90 -22.53
N GLU A 81 -17.98 -15.63 -23.37
CA GLU A 81 -18.19 -14.30 -24.00
C GLU A 81 -18.24 -13.17 -22.96
N GLY A 82 -18.94 -13.38 -21.83
CA GLY A 82 -19.01 -12.40 -20.74
C GLY A 82 -17.63 -12.09 -20.14
N LEU A 83 -16.79 -13.11 -19.96
CA LEU A 83 -15.42 -12.93 -19.45
C LEU A 83 -14.54 -12.16 -20.45
N ARG A 84 -14.59 -12.54 -21.74
CA ARG A 84 -13.87 -11.84 -22.81
C ARG A 84 -14.19 -10.35 -22.84
N GLN A 85 -15.48 -10.00 -22.83
CA GLN A 85 -15.92 -8.61 -22.81
C GLN A 85 -15.44 -7.83 -21.58
N VAL A 86 -15.42 -8.47 -20.40
CA VAL A 86 -14.91 -7.85 -19.16
C VAL A 86 -13.42 -7.57 -19.28
N LEU A 87 -12.61 -8.52 -19.75
CA LEU A 87 -11.17 -8.34 -19.92
C LEU A 87 -10.84 -7.23 -20.92
N GLU A 88 -11.54 -7.18 -22.05
CA GLU A 88 -11.37 -6.13 -23.08
C GLU A 88 -11.73 -4.74 -22.54
N ARG A 89 -12.92 -4.61 -21.92
CA ARG A 89 -13.39 -3.33 -21.37
C ARG A 89 -12.48 -2.84 -20.23
N ALA A 90 -12.11 -3.73 -19.31
CA ALA A 90 -11.24 -3.37 -18.19
C ALA A 90 -9.86 -2.92 -18.69
N THR A 91 -9.29 -3.58 -19.71
CA THR A 91 -8.03 -3.19 -20.32
C THR A 91 -8.11 -1.82 -20.99
N ALA A 92 -9.16 -1.57 -21.78
CA ALA A 92 -9.38 -0.27 -22.42
C ALA A 92 -9.53 0.86 -21.38
N GLN A 93 -10.31 0.63 -20.33
CA GLN A 93 -10.48 1.57 -19.23
C GLN A 93 -9.18 1.82 -18.46
N ALA A 94 -8.38 0.76 -18.20
CA ALA A 94 -7.12 0.89 -17.54
C ALA A 94 -6.13 1.75 -18.35
N ARG A 95 -6.01 1.53 -19.66
CA ARG A 95 -5.19 2.35 -20.57
C ARG A 95 -5.60 3.82 -20.50
N GLN A 96 -6.87 4.11 -20.65
CA GLN A 96 -7.39 5.48 -20.61
C GLN A 96 -7.16 6.16 -19.25
N ARG A 97 -7.41 5.42 -18.14
CA ARG A 97 -7.21 5.92 -16.78
C ARG A 97 -5.74 6.22 -16.52
N THR A 98 -4.83 5.31 -16.87
CA THR A 98 -3.39 5.46 -16.64
C THR A 98 -2.83 6.64 -17.45
N ALA A 99 -3.27 6.85 -18.70
CA ALA A 99 -2.89 8.02 -19.49
C ALA A 99 -3.32 9.33 -18.79
N ARG A 100 -4.56 9.42 -18.32
CA ARG A 100 -5.04 10.59 -17.55
C ARG A 100 -4.24 10.80 -16.27
N GLN A 101 -3.93 9.73 -15.54
CA GLN A 101 -3.12 9.79 -14.32
C GLN A 101 -1.71 10.29 -14.61
N ARG A 102 -1.07 9.86 -15.72
CA ARG A 102 0.24 10.39 -16.11
C ARG A 102 0.19 11.90 -16.35
N LEU A 103 -0.78 12.38 -17.10
CA LEU A 103 -0.95 13.82 -17.37
C LEU A 103 -1.19 14.61 -16.08
N ALA A 104 -2.03 14.07 -15.16
CA ALA A 104 -2.27 14.69 -13.86
C ALA A 104 -1.01 14.74 -12.99
N LEU A 105 -0.23 13.65 -12.96
CA LEU A 105 1.05 13.60 -12.25
C LEU A 105 2.02 14.66 -12.77
N LEU A 106 2.24 14.71 -14.09
CA LEU A 106 3.14 15.69 -14.71
C LEU A 106 2.69 17.14 -14.46
N HIS A 107 1.40 17.42 -14.55
CA HIS A 107 0.85 18.75 -14.24
C HIS A 107 1.09 19.11 -12.78
N THR A 108 0.80 18.20 -11.85
CA THR A 108 1.00 18.41 -10.41
C THR A 108 2.47 18.71 -10.11
N LEU A 109 3.39 17.89 -10.63
CA LEU A 109 4.83 18.07 -10.42
C LEU A 109 5.36 19.38 -11.02
N ARG A 110 4.86 19.82 -12.19
CA ARG A 110 5.19 21.12 -12.77
C ARG A 110 4.70 22.28 -11.91
N CYS A 111 3.49 22.19 -11.35
CA CYS A 111 2.98 23.19 -10.41
C CYS A 111 3.87 23.29 -9.17
N LEU A 112 4.26 22.18 -8.57
CA LEU A 112 5.12 22.13 -7.39
C LEU A 112 6.52 22.63 -7.70
N GLY A 113 7.17 22.07 -8.74
CA GLY A 113 8.54 22.41 -9.13
C GLY A 113 8.72 23.87 -9.54
N GLY A 114 7.72 24.48 -10.22
CA GLY A 114 7.71 25.89 -10.56
C GLY A 114 7.70 26.85 -9.36
N HIS A 115 7.47 26.31 -8.15
CA HIS A 115 7.49 27.04 -6.89
C HIS A 115 8.59 26.52 -5.94
N GLY A 116 9.55 25.75 -6.45
CA GLY A 116 10.67 25.22 -5.66
C GLY A 116 10.29 24.11 -4.68
N ILE A 117 9.10 23.51 -4.83
CA ILE A 117 8.64 22.42 -3.96
C ILE A 117 9.11 21.09 -4.53
N ALA A 118 9.99 20.40 -3.79
CA ALA A 118 10.48 19.09 -4.17
C ALA A 118 9.39 18.02 -3.93
N ALA A 119 9.25 17.07 -4.86
CA ALA A 119 8.34 15.96 -4.72
C ALA A 119 8.93 14.67 -5.32
N VAL A 120 8.61 13.54 -4.70
CA VAL A 120 9.01 12.19 -5.14
C VAL A 120 7.76 11.38 -5.39
N ALA A 121 7.62 10.82 -6.59
CA ALA A 121 6.50 9.93 -6.92
C ALA A 121 6.72 8.55 -6.30
N LEU A 122 5.69 8.03 -5.63
CA LEU A 122 5.77 6.81 -4.84
C LEU A 122 4.96 5.66 -5.43
N LYS A 123 5.14 4.47 -4.84
CA LYS A 123 4.27 3.28 -4.96
C LYS A 123 3.82 3.00 -6.40
N GLY A 124 2.49 3.12 -6.61
CA GLY A 124 1.85 2.83 -7.89
C GLY A 124 2.43 3.57 -9.06
N SER A 125 2.72 4.86 -8.90
CA SER A 125 3.34 5.68 -9.94
C SER A 125 4.70 5.14 -10.34
N GLN A 126 5.57 4.86 -9.38
CA GLN A 126 6.90 4.32 -9.68
C GLN A 126 6.80 2.90 -10.27
N LEU A 127 6.07 2.00 -9.62
CA LEU A 127 5.93 0.62 -10.08
C LEU A 127 5.39 0.55 -11.52
N ALA A 128 4.30 1.27 -11.81
CA ALA A 128 3.65 1.23 -13.12
C ALA A 128 4.59 1.67 -14.26
N TRP A 129 5.38 2.72 -14.07
CA TRP A 129 6.22 3.29 -15.13
C TRP A 129 7.65 2.78 -15.15
N GLN A 130 8.14 2.17 -14.07
CA GLN A 130 9.53 1.70 -13.98
C GLN A 130 9.66 0.17 -14.01
N HIS A 131 8.63 -0.58 -13.61
CA HIS A 131 8.75 -2.03 -13.40
C HIS A 131 7.72 -2.86 -14.17
N TYR A 132 6.53 -2.34 -14.46
CA TYR A 132 5.53 -3.09 -15.22
C TYR A 132 5.85 -3.04 -16.73
N PRO A 133 5.61 -4.15 -17.49
CA PRO A 133 5.81 -4.16 -18.93
C PRO A 133 4.99 -3.08 -19.66
N GLN A 134 3.84 -2.77 -19.11
CA GLN A 134 2.96 -1.70 -19.58
C GLN A 134 2.32 -1.00 -18.38
N PRO A 135 2.31 0.33 -18.30
CA PRO A 135 1.86 1.04 -17.09
C PRO A 135 0.40 0.76 -16.70
N TRP A 136 -0.48 0.48 -17.66
CA TRP A 136 -1.89 0.19 -17.37
C TRP A 136 -2.14 -1.18 -16.73
N LEU A 137 -1.13 -2.05 -16.68
CA LEU A 137 -1.21 -3.36 -16.02
C LEU A 137 -1.22 -3.25 -14.51
N ARG A 138 -0.83 -2.08 -13.98
CA ARG A 138 -0.92 -1.78 -12.56
C ARG A 138 -1.95 -0.67 -12.30
N PRO A 139 -3.22 -1.02 -12.14
CA PRO A 139 -4.26 -0.03 -11.85
C PRO A 139 -3.99 0.70 -10.54
N MET A 140 -3.98 2.02 -10.59
CA MET A 140 -3.80 2.91 -9.44
C MET A 140 -5.12 3.55 -9.04
N ARG A 141 -5.32 3.79 -7.73
CA ARG A 141 -6.46 4.57 -7.21
C ARG A 141 -6.10 6.05 -7.12
N ASP A 142 -4.88 6.31 -6.73
CA ASP A 142 -4.27 7.55 -6.30
C ASP A 142 -2.89 7.73 -6.92
N LEU A 143 -2.39 8.94 -6.81
CA LEU A 143 -1.04 9.32 -7.18
C LEU A 143 -0.37 9.83 -5.89
N ASP A 144 0.48 9.01 -5.32
CA ASP A 144 1.19 9.32 -4.08
C ASP A 144 2.43 10.17 -4.38
N LEU A 145 2.55 11.31 -3.72
CA LEU A 145 3.69 12.22 -3.78
C LEU A 145 4.25 12.44 -2.38
N LEU A 146 5.52 12.13 -2.18
CA LEU A 146 6.24 12.45 -0.96
C LEU A 146 6.83 13.85 -1.08
N LEU A 147 6.63 14.68 -0.05
CA LEU A 147 7.18 16.02 0.06
C LEU A 147 7.89 16.20 1.40
N PRO A 148 8.86 17.16 1.50
CA PRO A 148 9.36 17.58 2.80
C PRO A 148 8.21 17.99 3.72
N GLU A 149 8.27 17.61 4.99
CA GLU A 149 7.17 17.85 5.95
C GLU A 149 6.77 19.34 6.01
N GLU A 150 7.74 20.22 5.99
CA GLU A 150 7.54 21.68 6.04
C GLU A 150 6.93 22.26 4.75
N GLN A 151 7.00 21.53 3.64
CA GLN A 151 6.44 21.95 2.35
C GLN A 151 5.00 21.45 2.12
N ILE A 152 4.48 20.57 2.95
CA ILE A 152 3.12 20.01 2.78
C ILE A 152 2.05 21.11 2.80
N GLY A 153 2.08 22.02 3.78
CA GLY A 153 1.12 23.13 3.87
C GLY A 153 1.19 24.08 2.67
N PRO A 154 2.38 24.61 2.32
CA PRO A 154 2.59 25.41 1.11
C PRO A 154 2.14 24.71 -0.18
N ALA A 155 2.48 23.42 -0.35
CA ALA A 155 2.09 22.63 -1.52
C ALA A 155 0.58 22.50 -1.63
N PHE A 156 -0.08 22.18 -0.51
CA PHE A 156 -1.53 22.03 -0.45
C PHE A 156 -2.24 23.31 -0.86
N ALA A 157 -1.86 24.46 -0.26
CA ALA A 157 -2.43 25.77 -0.58
C ALA A 157 -2.17 26.17 -2.05
N LEU A 158 -0.96 25.92 -2.56
CA LEU A 158 -0.60 26.16 -3.95
C LEU A 158 -1.51 25.37 -4.90
N LEU A 159 -1.68 24.06 -4.68
CA LEU A 159 -2.49 23.22 -5.54
C LEU A 159 -3.96 23.64 -5.50
N GLU A 160 -4.52 24.01 -4.34
CA GLU A 160 -5.86 24.59 -4.26
C GLU A 160 -5.99 25.85 -5.12
N SER A 161 -4.98 26.75 -5.08
CA SER A 161 -5.00 27.98 -5.92
C SER A 161 -4.94 27.69 -7.42
N LYS A 162 -4.45 26.49 -7.82
CA LYS A 162 -4.41 25.98 -9.20
C LYS A 162 -5.66 25.16 -9.58
N GLY A 163 -6.72 25.19 -8.76
CA GLY A 163 -7.99 24.56 -9.05
C GLY A 163 -8.10 23.09 -8.63
N PHE A 164 -7.14 22.58 -7.86
CA PHE A 164 -7.29 21.28 -7.21
C PHE A 164 -8.35 21.39 -6.11
N ARG A 165 -9.16 20.34 -5.94
CA ARG A 165 -10.29 20.36 -5.01
C ARG A 165 -10.06 19.39 -3.85
N VAL A 166 -10.39 19.82 -2.65
CA VAL A 166 -10.38 18.96 -1.47
C VAL A 166 -11.63 18.09 -1.45
N ARG A 167 -11.53 16.87 -0.96
CA ARG A 167 -12.64 15.92 -0.89
C ARG A 167 -13.49 16.13 0.36
N GLY A 168 -14.78 16.44 0.18
CA GLY A 168 -15.81 16.34 1.21
C GLY A 168 -15.83 17.48 2.23
N GLU A 169 -16.79 17.42 3.16
CA GLU A 169 -16.99 18.42 4.22
C GLU A 169 -15.96 18.29 5.36
N GLU A 170 -15.45 17.05 5.60
CA GLU A 170 -14.37 16.80 6.57
C GLU A 170 -13.01 16.97 5.89
N VAL A 171 -12.67 18.20 5.59
CA VAL A 171 -11.40 18.56 4.94
C VAL A 171 -10.24 18.31 5.89
N ARG A 172 -9.39 17.35 5.54
CA ARG A 172 -8.08 17.16 6.20
C ARG A 172 -7.12 18.20 5.64
N ARG A 173 -6.89 19.26 6.41
CA ARG A 173 -5.95 20.33 6.06
C ARG A 173 -4.65 20.17 6.84
N PRO A 174 -3.49 20.42 6.22
CA PRO A 174 -2.18 20.28 6.88
C PRO A 174 -2.01 21.22 8.08
N ASP A 175 -2.68 22.37 8.09
CA ASP A 175 -2.63 23.38 9.15
C ASP A 175 -3.59 23.09 10.31
N ASP A 176 -4.50 22.11 10.19
CA ASP A 176 -5.38 21.71 11.29
C ASP A 176 -4.60 20.94 12.37
N PRO A 177 -4.54 21.44 13.61
CA PRO A 177 -3.87 20.76 14.72
C PRO A 177 -4.39 19.34 15.00
N LEU A 178 -5.60 19.00 14.55
CA LEU A 178 -6.16 17.65 14.64
C LEU A 178 -5.52 16.65 13.67
N MET A 179 -4.84 17.15 12.64
CA MET A 179 -4.22 16.33 11.59
C MET A 179 -2.80 15.87 11.94
N TRP A 180 -2.39 15.97 13.21
CA TRP A 180 -1.08 15.54 13.70
C TRP A 180 -0.75 14.07 13.38
N ARG A 181 -1.77 13.21 13.23
CA ARG A 181 -1.62 11.78 12.92
C ARG A 181 -1.69 11.45 11.44
N VAL A 182 -2.10 12.41 10.63
CA VAL A 182 -2.34 12.19 9.21
C VAL A 182 -1.02 12.24 8.47
N ASN A 183 -0.68 11.15 7.77
CA ASN A 183 0.51 11.09 6.93
C ASN A 183 0.28 11.68 5.55
N ASP A 184 -0.95 11.62 5.06
CA ASP A 184 -1.33 11.97 3.70
C ASP A 184 -2.47 12.99 3.68
N PHE A 185 -2.39 13.93 2.74
CA PHE A 185 -3.40 14.95 2.48
C PHE A 185 -3.86 14.84 1.04
N SER A 186 -5.16 14.70 0.86
CA SER A 186 -5.72 14.31 -0.42
C SER A 186 -6.36 15.49 -1.16
N LEU A 187 -6.13 15.55 -2.47
CA LEU A 187 -6.69 16.52 -3.39
C LEU A 187 -7.16 15.84 -4.67
N PHE A 188 -8.19 16.37 -5.31
CA PHE A 188 -8.55 16.01 -6.67
C PHE A 188 -7.93 16.99 -7.67
N HIS A 189 -7.14 16.47 -8.58
CA HIS A 189 -6.72 17.20 -9.77
C HIS A 189 -7.94 17.63 -10.61
N PRO A 190 -7.92 18.76 -11.35
CA PRO A 190 -9.03 19.18 -12.21
C PRO A 190 -9.54 18.11 -13.17
N SER A 191 -8.70 17.17 -13.61
CA SER A 191 -9.10 16.01 -14.44
C SER A 191 -9.79 14.88 -13.66
N GLY A 192 -9.96 15.01 -12.34
CA GLY A 192 -10.54 14.00 -11.48
C GLY A 192 -9.55 12.95 -10.94
N ALA A 193 -8.26 13.02 -11.27
CA ALA A 193 -7.26 12.17 -10.66
C ALA A 193 -7.08 12.51 -9.17
N PHE A 194 -6.90 11.47 -8.35
CA PHE A 194 -6.74 11.61 -6.91
C PHE A 194 -5.26 11.71 -6.57
N ILE A 195 -4.85 12.76 -5.87
CA ILE A 195 -3.48 13.04 -5.47
C ILE A 195 -3.39 12.94 -3.95
N GLU A 196 -2.39 12.23 -3.44
CA GLU A 196 -2.06 12.16 -2.01
C GLU A 196 -0.68 12.74 -1.76
N LEU A 197 -0.61 13.80 -0.94
CA LEU A 197 0.62 14.41 -0.49
C LEU A 197 1.05 13.77 0.82
N HIS A 198 2.13 13.01 0.80
CA HIS A 198 2.69 12.32 1.96
C HIS A 198 3.79 13.16 2.61
N ARG A 199 3.75 13.30 3.95
CA ARG A 199 4.82 13.96 4.71
C ARG A 199 5.96 13.03 5.11
N ALA A 200 5.72 11.72 5.08
CA ALA A 200 6.69 10.68 5.39
C ALA A 200 6.36 9.41 4.63
N LEU A 201 7.36 8.56 4.40
CA LEU A 201 7.17 7.27 3.72
C LEU A 201 6.23 6.35 4.53
N TRP A 202 6.48 6.21 5.83
CA TRP A 202 5.69 5.34 6.70
C TRP A 202 5.69 5.71 8.18
N PHE A 203 6.70 6.47 8.63
CA PHE A 203 6.92 6.69 10.05
C PHE A 203 5.88 7.61 10.67
N ARG A 204 5.36 7.18 11.80
CA ARG A 204 4.60 8.04 12.72
C ARG A 204 5.28 7.94 14.08
N PRO A 205 5.67 9.05 14.72
CA PRO A 205 6.30 9.01 16.03
C PRO A 205 5.52 8.16 17.03
N GLY A 206 6.20 7.21 17.69
CA GLY A 206 5.58 6.27 18.64
C GLY A 206 5.02 4.98 18.04
N GLU A 207 5.24 4.72 16.75
CA GLU A 207 4.98 3.42 16.12
C GLU A 207 6.21 2.50 16.12
N ASP A 208 6.02 1.24 15.69
CA ASP A 208 6.98 0.15 15.86
C ASP A 208 8.27 0.25 15.03
N LEU A 209 8.29 1.08 13.98
CA LEU A 209 9.50 1.28 13.17
C LEU A 209 10.45 2.30 13.83
N CYS A 210 11.74 2.04 13.71
CA CYS A 210 12.79 2.87 14.33
C CYS A 210 13.00 4.23 13.66
N GLY A 211 12.35 4.51 12.52
CA GLY A 211 12.46 5.78 11.84
C GLY A 211 11.84 5.79 10.44
N ASP A 212 12.16 6.85 9.71
CA ASP A 212 11.77 7.05 8.31
C ASP A 212 12.85 7.85 7.60
N PHE A 213 13.38 7.32 6.51
CA PHE A 213 14.45 7.98 5.77
C PHE A 213 14.07 9.34 5.23
N SER A 214 12.79 9.54 4.88
CA SER A 214 12.31 10.81 4.32
C SER A 214 12.28 11.95 5.34
N LEU A 215 12.41 11.65 6.62
CA LEU A 215 12.50 12.64 7.69
C LEU A 215 13.93 13.11 7.96
N ASP A 216 14.93 12.46 7.35
CA ASP A 216 16.31 12.89 7.42
C ASP A 216 16.55 14.04 6.42
N PRO A 217 17.18 15.17 6.84
CA PRO A 217 17.50 16.27 5.92
C PRO A 217 18.33 15.82 4.70
N GLY A 218 19.25 14.86 4.88
CA GLY A 218 20.05 14.26 3.82
C GLY A 218 19.24 13.57 2.72
N PHE A 219 18.04 13.07 3.03
CA PHE A 219 17.15 12.48 2.02
C PHE A 219 16.80 13.47 0.90
N TRP A 220 16.58 14.73 1.25
CA TRP A 220 16.18 15.79 0.32
C TRP A 220 17.37 16.48 -0.35
N GLY A 221 18.59 16.28 0.15
CA GLY A 221 19.85 16.79 -0.45
C GLY A 221 20.22 16.04 -1.74
N GLN A 222 21.16 16.60 -2.51
CA GLN A 222 21.65 15.97 -3.75
C GLN A 222 22.44 14.67 -3.48
N GLU A 223 23.08 14.55 -2.32
CA GLU A 223 23.90 13.40 -1.94
C GLU A 223 23.09 12.26 -1.27
N GLY A 224 21.80 12.45 -1.11
CA GLY A 224 20.95 11.61 -0.25
C GLY A 224 20.61 10.21 -0.78
N GLY A 225 21.35 9.63 -1.72
CA GLY A 225 21.33 8.19 -2.12
C GLY A 225 19.98 7.43 -2.18
N CYS A 226 18.92 7.99 -1.62
CA CYS A 226 17.59 7.33 -1.50
C CYS A 226 16.66 7.65 -2.69
N ARG A 227 16.98 8.68 -3.46
CA ARG A 227 16.21 9.14 -4.62
C ARG A 227 16.98 8.93 -5.91
N MET A 228 16.26 8.62 -6.99
CA MET A 228 16.81 8.61 -8.33
C MET A 228 16.95 10.07 -8.86
N PRO A 229 17.88 10.34 -9.78
CA PRO A 229 17.78 11.54 -10.61
C PRO A 229 16.40 11.60 -11.30
N PRO A 230 15.91 12.81 -11.63
CA PRO A 230 14.68 12.95 -12.40
C PRO A 230 14.75 12.15 -13.71
N ASP A 231 13.67 11.49 -14.09
CA ASP A 231 13.54 10.84 -15.39
C ASP A 231 13.41 11.89 -16.53
N PRO A 232 13.38 11.48 -17.81
CA PRO A 232 13.23 12.41 -18.93
C PRO A 232 11.98 13.30 -18.86
N ASP A 233 10.93 12.88 -18.14
CA ASP A 233 9.72 13.67 -17.90
C ASP A 233 9.87 14.61 -16.67
N GLY A 234 11.00 14.57 -15.98
CA GLY A 234 11.29 15.37 -14.78
C GLY A 234 10.73 14.78 -13.49
N ILE A 235 10.38 13.50 -13.48
CA ILE A 235 9.83 12.83 -12.28
C ILE A 235 10.96 12.21 -11.48
N THR A 236 11.00 12.55 -10.19
CA THR A 236 11.91 11.92 -9.22
C THR A 236 11.21 10.72 -8.57
N TYR A 237 11.94 9.60 -8.48
CA TYR A 237 11.49 8.35 -7.87
C TYR A 237 12.44 7.93 -6.74
N LEU A 238 12.01 6.96 -5.93
CA LEU A 238 12.89 6.30 -4.95
C LEU A 238 13.91 5.41 -5.67
N GLN A 239 15.12 5.30 -5.11
CA GLN A 239 16.06 4.25 -5.50
C GLN A 239 15.43 2.86 -5.28
N PRO A 240 15.72 1.87 -6.12
CA PRO A 240 15.09 0.56 -6.06
C PRO A 240 15.07 -0.11 -4.68
N PRO A 241 16.15 -0.09 -3.86
CA PRO A 241 16.11 -0.67 -2.51
C PRO A 241 15.09 0.01 -1.60
N TYR A 242 14.95 1.33 -1.69
CA TYR A 242 14.01 2.10 -0.87
C TYR A 242 12.57 1.98 -1.37
N LEU A 243 12.37 1.88 -2.69
CA LEU A 243 11.08 1.50 -3.26
C LEU A 243 10.63 0.13 -2.76
N THR A 244 11.54 -0.86 -2.84
CA THR A 244 11.25 -2.23 -2.38
C THR A 244 10.88 -2.24 -0.92
N LEU A 245 11.68 -1.59 -0.07
CA LEU A 245 11.39 -1.48 1.36
C LEU A 245 10.05 -0.78 1.62
N HIS A 246 9.76 0.29 0.87
CA HIS A 246 8.49 0.99 0.96
C HIS A 246 7.30 0.09 0.60
N CYS A 247 7.41 -0.70 -0.47
CA CYS A 247 6.40 -1.68 -0.87
C CYS A 247 6.22 -2.76 0.21
N LEU A 248 7.30 -3.30 0.76
CA LEU A 248 7.24 -4.33 1.81
C LEU A 248 6.55 -3.80 3.08
N VAL A 249 6.95 -2.62 3.56
CA VAL A 249 6.33 -1.98 4.73
C VAL A 249 4.85 -1.72 4.45
N HIS A 250 4.53 -1.21 3.27
CA HIS A 250 3.17 -0.88 2.90
C HIS A 250 2.30 -2.14 2.78
N HIS A 251 2.74 -3.15 2.04
CA HIS A 251 1.92 -4.34 1.77
C HIS A 251 1.81 -5.27 2.97
N LEU A 252 2.94 -5.59 3.62
CA LEU A 252 2.98 -6.61 4.67
C LEU A 252 2.68 -6.05 6.06
N LEU A 253 3.25 -4.88 6.40
CA LEU A 253 3.17 -4.35 7.75
C LEU A 253 1.98 -3.40 7.97
N ARG A 254 1.60 -2.62 6.95
CA ARG A 254 0.60 -1.55 7.09
C ARG A 254 -0.77 -1.90 6.55
N GLN A 255 -0.83 -2.64 5.48
CA GLN A 255 -2.06 -2.88 4.73
C GLN A 255 -2.52 -4.34 4.77
N ASN A 256 -1.85 -5.23 5.53
CA ASN A 256 -2.22 -6.63 5.65
C ASN A 256 -2.51 -7.28 4.30
N MET A 257 -1.69 -7.01 3.29
CA MET A 257 -1.85 -7.52 1.92
C MET A 257 -3.15 -7.07 1.21
N ASP A 258 -3.78 -5.95 1.61
CA ASP A 258 -5.06 -5.47 1.02
C ASP A 258 -4.95 -5.08 -0.47
N MET A 259 -3.72 -4.98 -0.99
CA MET A 259 -3.48 -4.87 -2.43
C MET A 259 -3.89 -6.14 -3.19
N GLY A 260 -4.14 -7.21 -2.46
CA GLY A 260 -4.48 -8.50 -3.03
C GLY A 260 -3.35 -9.13 -3.83
N PRO A 261 -3.66 -10.06 -4.75
CA PRO A 261 -2.66 -10.69 -5.61
C PRO A 261 -1.86 -9.70 -6.47
N LEU A 262 -2.39 -8.49 -6.73
CA LEU A 262 -1.65 -7.42 -7.40
C LEU A 262 -0.39 -7.01 -6.60
N GLY A 263 -0.47 -6.99 -5.27
CA GLY A 263 0.69 -6.74 -4.42
C GLY A 263 1.79 -7.81 -4.56
N LEU A 264 1.42 -9.06 -4.82
CA LEU A 264 2.39 -10.12 -5.12
C LEU A 264 3.02 -9.95 -6.50
N VAL A 265 2.26 -9.48 -7.49
CA VAL A 265 2.81 -9.11 -8.81
C VAL A 265 3.84 -7.99 -8.65
N ASP A 266 3.54 -6.94 -7.86
CA ASP A 266 4.49 -5.88 -7.52
C ASP A 266 5.80 -6.47 -6.99
N LEU A 267 5.73 -7.36 -5.98
CA LEU A 267 6.89 -7.97 -5.35
C LEU A 267 7.64 -8.93 -6.28
N GLN A 268 6.94 -9.68 -7.13
CA GLN A 268 7.57 -10.54 -8.14
C GLN A 268 8.39 -9.74 -9.13
N LEU A 269 7.87 -8.62 -9.63
CA LEU A 269 8.58 -7.75 -10.58
C LEU A 269 9.81 -7.12 -9.92
N LEU A 270 9.72 -6.68 -8.67
CA LEU A 270 10.87 -6.19 -7.92
C LEU A 270 11.92 -7.28 -7.67
N GLN A 271 11.50 -8.51 -7.41
CA GLN A 271 12.42 -9.65 -7.28
C GLN A 271 13.07 -10.01 -8.60
N ALA A 272 12.32 -10.07 -9.70
CA ALA A 272 12.86 -10.32 -11.03
C ALA A 272 13.90 -9.28 -11.46
N ALA A 273 13.75 -8.03 -10.99
CA ALA A 273 14.72 -6.95 -11.17
C ALA A 273 15.92 -7.02 -10.20
N GLY A 274 16.00 -8.04 -9.32
CA GLY A 274 17.09 -8.23 -8.35
C GLY A 274 17.02 -7.31 -7.13
N HIS A 275 15.93 -6.56 -6.94
CA HIS A 275 15.84 -5.56 -5.88
C HIS A 275 15.63 -6.15 -4.48
N LEU A 276 15.03 -7.34 -4.36
CA LEU A 276 14.87 -8.05 -3.08
C LEU A 276 16.19 -8.60 -2.51
N ASP A 277 17.19 -8.76 -3.34
CA ASP A 277 18.50 -9.27 -2.92
C ASP A 277 19.57 -8.18 -2.86
N HIS A 278 19.18 -6.93 -3.05
CA HIS A 278 20.10 -5.79 -3.02
C HIS A 278 20.65 -5.57 -1.60
N PRO A 279 21.99 -5.46 -1.41
CA PRO A 279 22.60 -5.36 -0.07
C PRO A 279 22.12 -4.13 0.71
N VAL A 280 21.90 -3.01 0.05
CA VAL A 280 21.36 -1.78 0.66
C VAL A 280 19.96 -1.99 1.24
N LEU A 281 19.13 -2.88 0.64
CA LEU A 281 17.82 -3.19 1.18
C LEU A 281 17.92 -3.86 2.56
N ALA A 282 18.83 -4.82 2.73
CA ALA A 282 19.03 -5.50 4.00
C ALA A 282 19.56 -4.53 5.08
N GLU A 283 20.51 -3.66 4.73
CA GLU A 283 21.01 -2.60 5.61
C GLU A 283 19.88 -1.64 6.03
N ALA A 284 19.13 -1.13 5.06
CA ALA A 284 18.03 -0.21 5.31
C ALA A 284 16.94 -0.84 6.20
N ALA A 285 16.58 -2.10 5.96
CA ALA A 285 15.65 -2.84 6.81
C ALA A 285 16.19 -3.04 8.24
N GLY A 286 17.51 -3.28 8.38
CA GLY A 286 18.18 -3.36 9.68
C GLY A 286 18.10 -2.05 10.45
N ARG A 287 18.38 -0.91 9.79
CA ARG A 287 18.28 0.43 10.40
C ARG A 287 16.86 0.75 10.89
N LEU A 288 15.83 0.23 10.23
CA LEU A 288 14.44 0.43 10.61
C LEU A 288 13.91 -0.61 11.61
N GLY A 289 14.70 -1.63 11.95
CA GLY A 289 14.27 -2.73 12.81
C GLY A 289 13.22 -3.64 12.17
N CYS A 290 13.20 -3.76 10.84
CA CYS A 290 12.20 -4.54 10.12
C CYS A 290 12.78 -5.62 9.18
N THR A 291 13.90 -6.22 9.55
CA THR A 291 14.54 -7.31 8.77
C THR A 291 13.61 -8.51 8.56
N ALA A 292 12.73 -8.80 9.50
CA ALA A 292 11.74 -9.87 9.39
C ALA A 292 10.84 -9.72 8.13
N LEU A 293 10.58 -8.49 7.67
CA LEU A 293 9.82 -8.25 6.44
C LEU A 293 10.48 -8.89 5.19
N LEU A 294 11.81 -8.92 5.14
CA LEU A 294 12.52 -9.50 4.01
C LEU A 294 12.34 -11.02 3.99
N THR A 295 12.45 -11.65 5.15
CA THR A 295 12.21 -13.09 5.29
C THR A 295 10.77 -13.43 4.95
N THR A 296 9.80 -12.71 5.52
CA THR A 296 8.37 -12.91 5.22
C THR A 296 8.07 -12.74 3.73
N ALA A 297 8.60 -11.70 3.08
CA ALA A 297 8.40 -11.48 1.65
C ALA A 297 8.95 -12.63 0.81
N ARG A 298 10.15 -13.11 1.12
CA ARG A 298 10.77 -14.26 0.41
C ARG A 298 9.96 -15.53 0.62
N THR A 299 9.52 -15.81 1.84
CA THR A 299 8.68 -16.98 2.15
C THR A 299 7.35 -16.94 1.39
N VAL A 300 6.66 -15.80 1.42
CA VAL A 300 5.39 -15.61 0.70
C VAL A 300 5.60 -15.77 -0.82
N LEU A 301 6.65 -15.17 -1.39
CA LEU A 301 6.95 -15.28 -2.82
C LEU A 301 7.37 -16.68 -3.22
N ALA A 302 8.12 -17.39 -2.38
CA ALA A 302 8.46 -18.80 -2.62
C ALA A 302 7.20 -19.66 -2.60
N GLY A 303 6.36 -19.53 -1.59
CA GLY A 303 5.06 -20.22 -1.50
C GLY A 303 4.15 -19.89 -2.68
N TRP A 304 4.10 -18.61 -3.10
CA TRP A 304 3.36 -18.18 -4.28
C TRP A 304 3.80 -18.94 -5.54
N ARG A 305 5.08 -19.06 -5.80
CA ARG A 305 5.63 -19.73 -6.99
C ARG A 305 5.50 -21.25 -6.97
N GLN A 306 5.65 -21.86 -5.78
CA GLN A 306 5.65 -23.31 -5.62
C GLN A 306 4.25 -23.91 -5.58
N THR A 307 3.23 -23.10 -5.19
CA THR A 307 1.86 -23.60 -5.11
C THR A 307 1.29 -23.87 -6.51
N ARG A 308 0.80 -25.09 -6.72
CA ARG A 308 0.07 -25.51 -7.92
C ARG A 308 -1.42 -25.17 -7.71
N TRP A 309 -1.79 -23.92 -7.98
CA TRP A 309 -3.10 -23.34 -7.64
C TRP A 309 -4.28 -24.11 -8.18
N LEU A 310 -4.18 -24.66 -9.41
CA LEU A 310 -5.28 -25.38 -10.06
C LEU A 310 -5.58 -26.72 -9.39
N SER A 311 -4.55 -27.44 -9.00
CA SER A 311 -4.66 -28.82 -8.50
C SER A 311 -4.60 -28.93 -6.97
N ALA A 312 -4.17 -27.86 -6.27
CA ALA A 312 -4.03 -27.88 -4.82
C ALA A 312 -5.41 -28.02 -4.14
N PRO A 313 -5.67 -29.07 -3.34
CA PRO A 313 -6.92 -29.21 -2.60
C PRO A 313 -7.04 -28.14 -1.50
N THR A 314 -5.90 -27.75 -0.95
CA THR A 314 -5.76 -26.68 0.03
C THR A 314 -4.58 -25.79 -0.32
N VAL A 315 -4.60 -24.56 0.15
CA VAL A 315 -3.55 -23.56 -0.06
C VAL A 315 -3.08 -23.01 1.28
N PRO A 316 -1.85 -22.44 1.36
CA PRO A 316 -1.38 -21.81 2.58
C PRO A 316 -2.32 -20.74 3.09
N SER A 317 -2.53 -20.66 4.40
CA SER A 317 -3.49 -19.72 5.01
C SER A 317 -3.20 -18.25 4.74
N TRP A 318 -1.94 -17.86 4.49
CA TRP A 318 -1.57 -16.49 4.13
C TRP A 318 -2.24 -15.97 2.84
N VAL A 319 -2.83 -16.86 2.04
CA VAL A 319 -3.64 -16.48 0.87
C VAL A 319 -4.92 -15.75 1.27
N LEU A 320 -5.48 -16.05 2.44
CA LEU A 320 -6.73 -15.41 2.90
C LEU A 320 -6.64 -13.88 3.01
N PRO A 321 -5.58 -13.30 3.60
CA PRO A 321 -5.40 -11.85 3.59
C PRO A 321 -5.39 -11.22 2.20
N LEU A 322 -4.84 -11.90 1.19
CA LEU A 322 -4.85 -11.42 -0.20
C LEU A 322 -6.27 -11.29 -0.80
N LEU A 323 -7.19 -12.09 -0.30
CA LEU A 323 -8.55 -12.16 -0.82
C LEU A 323 -9.53 -11.31 0.01
N MET A 324 -9.03 -10.63 1.04
CA MET A 324 -9.82 -9.75 1.90
C MET A 324 -10.49 -8.63 1.11
N SER A 325 -11.72 -8.30 1.50
CA SER A 325 -12.30 -7.02 1.11
C SER A 325 -11.69 -5.86 1.91
N ARG A 326 -11.82 -4.65 1.39
CA ARG A 326 -11.34 -3.46 2.08
C ARG A 326 -12.04 -3.26 3.44
N GLU A 327 -13.31 -3.60 3.53
CA GLU A 327 -14.09 -3.52 4.77
C GLU A 327 -13.55 -4.50 5.82
N GLN A 328 -13.24 -5.74 5.40
CA GLN A 328 -12.67 -6.76 6.27
C GLN A 328 -11.29 -6.32 6.79
N ASN A 329 -10.43 -5.81 5.90
CA ASN A 329 -9.12 -5.28 6.30
C ASN A 329 -9.26 -4.11 7.29
N LEU A 330 -10.18 -3.19 7.04
CA LEU A 330 -10.44 -2.06 7.95
C LEU A 330 -10.85 -2.53 9.34
N LEU A 331 -11.69 -3.57 9.44
CA LEU A 331 -12.11 -4.13 10.72
C LEU A 331 -10.91 -4.69 11.50
N ILE A 332 -10.04 -5.47 10.84
CA ILE A 332 -8.83 -6.01 11.48
C ILE A 332 -7.86 -4.87 11.89
N TYR A 333 -7.68 -3.88 11.02
CA TYR A 333 -6.83 -2.74 11.30
C TYR A 333 -7.30 -1.89 12.49
N LEU A 334 -8.61 -1.78 12.71
CA LEU A 334 -9.17 -1.03 13.85
C LEU A 334 -8.97 -1.77 15.17
N ASP A 335 -8.92 -3.11 15.13
CA ASP A 335 -8.66 -3.94 16.31
C ASP A 335 -7.22 -3.79 16.82
N ASP A 336 -6.25 -3.70 15.93
CA ASP A 336 -4.81 -3.73 16.25
C ASP A 336 -4.28 -2.43 16.91
N ARG A 337 -5.10 -1.35 17.01
CA ARG A 337 -4.67 -0.04 17.55
C ARG A 337 -5.14 0.22 18.97
N SER A 338 -4.30 -0.16 19.93
CA SER A 338 -4.57 0.16 21.33
C SER A 338 -4.57 1.69 21.59
N MET A 339 -5.44 2.16 22.50
CA MET A 339 -5.45 3.57 22.99
C MET A 339 -4.08 4.02 23.52
N ARG A 340 -3.26 3.08 24.03
CA ARG A 340 -1.91 3.35 24.53
C ARG A 340 -0.95 3.77 23.42
N SER A 341 -1.02 3.11 22.25
CA SER A 341 -0.23 3.50 21.07
C SER A 341 -0.58 4.92 20.60
N HIS A 342 -1.86 5.24 20.57
CA HIS A 342 -2.32 6.58 20.19
C HIS A 342 -1.82 7.69 21.14
N ALA A 343 -1.86 7.44 22.46
CA ALA A 343 -1.37 8.37 23.45
C ALA A 343 0.14 8.58 23.33
N ARG A 344 0.92 7.50 23.12
CA ARG A 344 2.37 7.59 22.90
C ARG A 344 2.73 8.42 21.67
N GLN A 345 2.05 8.20 20.55
CA GLN A 345 2.25 8.98 19.32
C GLN A 345 1.95 10.45 19.54
N TRP A 346 0.81 10.75 20.18
CA TRP A 346 0.42 12.13 20.47
C TRP A 346 1.47 12.82 21.33
N LEU A 347 1.91 12.19 22.43
CA LEU A 347 2.93 12.73 23.32
C LEU A 347 4.25 12.99 22.58
N ALA A 348 4.69 12.03 21.75
CA ALA A 348 5.92 12.16 20.98
C ALA A 348 5.90 13.34 20.00
N ILE A 349 4.75 13.56 19.34
CA ILE A 349 4.57 14.69 18.41
C ILE A 349 4.44 16.01 19.15
N GLN A 350 3.66 16.05 20.24
CA GLN A 350 3.51 17.29 21.04
C GLN A 350 4.85 17.71 21.66
N ALA A 351 5.66 16.78 22.16
CA ALA A 351 7.00 17.08 22.67
C ALA A 351 7.90 17.76 21.62
N ARG A 352 7.71 17.44 20.35
CA ARG A 352 8.40 18.07 19.20
C ARG A 352 7.72 19.35 18.68
N GLY A 353 6.70 19.84 19.36
CA GLY A 353 5.97 21.06 18.94
C GLY A 353 5.11 20.84 17.70
N GLY A 354 4.55 19.65 17.54
CA GLY A 354 3.67 19.28 16.41
C GLY A 354 4.41 18.77 15.18
N ARG A 355 5.73 18.61 15.23
CA ARG A 355 6.55 18.12 14.11
C ARG A 355 6.81 16.63 14.22
N TRP A 356 6.86 15.95 13.07
CA TRP A 356 7.24 14.53 12.99
C TRP A 356 8.75 14.36 12.95
N SER A 357 9.46 15.30 12.35
CA SER A 357 10.91 15.28 12.12
C SER A 357 11.68 16.26 12.98
N GLY A 358 12.98 16.13 12.95
CA GLY A 358 13.94 17.03 13.60
C GLY A 358 14.41 16.57 14.99
N PRO A 359 15.50 17.15 15.48
CA PRO A 359 16.05 16.84 16.78
C PRO A 359 15.05 17.15 17.89
N ALA A 360 15.00 16.31 18.90
CA ALA A 360 14.19 16.57 20.07
C ALA A 360 14.64 17.91 20.72
N PRO A 361 13.73 18.86 20.97
CA PRO A 361 14.10 20.11 21.62
C PRO A 361 14.58 19.85 23.05
N SER A 362 15.22 20.84 23.69
CA SER A 362 15.64 20.73 25.10
C SER A 362 14.46 20.36 26.01
N LEU A 363 14.71 19.66 27.11
CA LEU A 363 13.68 19.19 28.02
C LEU A 363 12.70 20.29 28.48
N PRO A 364 13.14 21.52 28.84
CA PRO A 364 12.21 22.61 29.18
C PRO A 364 11.26 22.98 28.01
N ARG A 365 11.78 22.92 26.77
CA ARG A 365 10.99 23.22 25.58
C ARG A 365 10.00 22.10 25.22
N GLN A 366 10.39 20.85 25.48
CA GLN A 366 9.46 19.71 25.38
C GLN A 366 8.30 19.83 26.37
N LEU A 367 8.58 20.16 27.62
CA LEU A 367 7.56 20.38 28.66
C LEU A 367 6.64 21.55 28.32
N ALA A 368 7.17 22.67 27.82
CA ALA A 368 6.36 23.80 27.36
C ALA A 368 5.49 23.46 26.15
N ASN A 369 5.99 22.62 25.25
CA ASN A 369 5.23 22.12 24.09
C ASN A 369 4.09 21.20 24.54
N LEU A 370 4.37 20.28 25.47
CA LEU A 370 3.35 19.39 26.04
C LEU A 370 2.26 20.17 26.79
N ALA A 371 2.64 21.17 27.58
CA ALA A 371 1.67 22.03 28.27
C ALA A 371 0.75 22.77 27.29
N ARG A 372 1.30 23.30 26.18
CA ARG A 372 0.50 23.90 25.10
C ARG A 372 -0.42 22.89 24.43
N GLY A 373 0.06 21.67 24.17
CA GLY A 373 -0.75 20.57 23.62
C GLY A 373 -1.93 20.23 24.54
N VAL A 374 -1.68 20.09 25.85
CA VAL A 374 -2.72 19.84 26.86
C VAL A 374 -3.74 20.98 26.90
N ALA A 375 -3.30 22.25 26.82
CA ALA A 375 -4.18 23.42 26.77
C ALA A 375 -5.10 23.44 25.53
N LEU A 376 -4.75 22.73 24.46
CA LEU A 376 -5.60 22.58 23.28
C LEU A 376 -6.68 21.49 23.45
N LEU A 377 -6.53 20.55 24.38
CA LEU A 377 -7.48 19.44 24.57
C LEU A 377 -8.95 19.88 24.74
N PRO A 378 -9.28 20.93 25.51
CA PRO A 378 -10.67 21.42 25.62
C PRO A 378 -11.21 21.92 24.27
N ARG A 379 -10.39 22.63 23.48
CA ARG A 379 -10.76 23.10 22.13
C ARG A 379 -10.91 21.95 21.14
N LEU A 380 -10.12 20.88 21.31
CA LEU A 380 -10.23 19.67 20.53
C LEU A 380 -11.50 18.89 20.87
N ALA A 381 -11.85 18.83 22.16
CA ALA A 381 -13.08 18.18 22.63
C ALA A 381 -14.35 18.95 22.25
N SER A 382 -14.29 20.27 22.13
CA SER A 382 -15.44 21.12 21.79
C SER A 382 -15.78 21.15 20.29
N LYS A 383 -14.86 20.75 19.40
CA LYS A 383 -15.19 20.57 17.98
C LYS A 383 -16.08 19.33 17.83
N ALA A 384 -17.32 19.54 17.44
CA ALA A 384 -18.36 18.50 17.28
C ALA A 384 -17.88 17.24 16.53
N GLY A 385 -16.93 17.38 15.61
CA GLY A 385 -16.33 16.29 14.87
C GLY A 385 -15.55 15.29 15.72
N VAL A 386 -14.80 15.71 16.75
CA VAL A 386 -14.03 14.78 17.61
C VAL A 386 -14.95 13.97 18.50
N VAL A 387 -15.95 14.64 19.09
CA VAL A 387 -16.97 13.96 19.91
C VAL A 387 -17.78 13.03 19.05
N GLU A 388 -18.13 13.41 17.82
CA GLU A 388 -18.85 12.56 16.88
C GLU A 388 -17.98 11.43 16.34
N GLN A 389 -16.69 11.63 16.04
CA GLN A 389 -15.75 10.55 15.71
C GLN A 389 -15.57 9.56 16.86
N LEU A 390 -15.47 10.06 18.11
CA LEU A 390 -15.44 9.23 19.30
C LEU A 390 -16.77 8.50 19.49
N ARG A 391 -17.92 9.18 19.31
CA ARG A 391 -19.26 8.56 19.36
C ARG A 391 -19.48 7.55 18.25
N ARG A 392 -19.05 7.81 17.01
CA ARG A 392 -19.09 6.84 15.90
C ARG A 392 -18.19 5.64 16.18
N ARG A 393 -17.00 5.83 16.80
CA ARG A 393 -16.15 4.73 17.28
C ARG A 393 -16.77 3.95 18.44
N TRP A 394 -17.47 4.61 19.33
CA TRP A 394 -18.20 3.94 20.43
C TRP A 394 -19.49 3.23 19.96
N ARG A 395 -20.08 3.69 18.86
CA ARG A 395 -21.25 3.07 18.22
C ARG A 395 -20.89 2.07 17.13
N GLN A 396 -19.65 2.08 16.64
CA GLN A 396 -19.17 0.98 15.80
C GLN A 396 -19.16 -0.29 16.62
N PRO A 397 -19.56 -1.44 16.03
CA PRO A 397 -19.55 -2.70 16.75
C PRO A 397 -18.19 -2.85 17.41
N THR A 398 -18.21 -3.16 18.71
CA THR A 398 -16.99 -3.51 19.43
C THR A 398 -16.27 -4.61 18.65
N VAL A 399 -14.95 -4.68 18.79
CA VAL A 399 -14.10 -5.72 18.18
C VAL A 399 -14.75 -7.10 18.24
N ALA A 400 -15.40 -7.46 19.37
CA ALA A 400 -16.19 -8.66 19.51
C ALA A 400 -17.38 -8.75 18.51
N GLY A 401 -17.91 -7.63 18.04
CA GLY A 401 -18.93 -7.58 16.98
C GLY A 401 -18.35 -7.72 15.58
N ALA A 402 -17.17 -7.16 15.33
CA ALA A 402 -16.46 -7.28 14.06
C ALA A 402 -15.89 -8.71 13.87
N GLU A 403 -15.32 -9.31 14.91
CA GLU A 403 -14.86 -10.71 14.88
C GLU A 403 -15.99 -11.70 14.56
N ARG A 404 -17.24 -11.41 14.94
CA ARG A 404 -18.40 -12.23 14.54
C ARG A 404 -18.75 -12.13 13.05
N GLN A 405 -18.30 -11.09 12.36
CA GLN A 405 -18.51 -10.89 10.91
C GLN A 405 -17.35 -11.41 10.06
N LEU A 406 -16.21 -11.70 10.68
CA LEU A 406 -15.04 -12.20 9.98
C LEU A 406 -14.88 -13.71 10.23
N SER A 407 -14.45 -14.44 9.19
CA SER A 407 -14.04 -15.82 9.35
C SER A 407 -12.90 -15.93 10.38
N PRO A 408 -13.00 -16.79 11.41
CA PRO A 408 -11.92 -17.01 12.36
C PRO A 408 -10.58 -17.35 11.68
N ALA A 409 -10.64 -18.12 10.58
CA ALA A 409 -9.46 -18.47 9.78
C ALA A 409 -8.80 -17.24 9.15
N LEU A 410 -9.59 -16.27 8.65
CA LEU A 410 -9.06 -15.02 8.10
C LEU A 410 -8.34 -14.18 9.16
N VAL A 411 -8.95 -14.04 10.35
CA VAL A 411 -8.36 -13.29 11.46
C VAL A 411 -7.05 -13.94 11.92
N ALA A 412 -7.04 -15.27 12.08
CA ALA A 412 -5.85 -16.02 12.46
C ALA A 412 -4.72 -15.86 11.44
N ALA A 413 -5.01 -16.06 10.15
CA ALA A 413 -4.02 -15.94 9.07
C ALA A 413 -3.44 -14.52 8.97
N THR A 414 -4.27 -13.48 9.17
CA THR A 414 -3.81 -12.10 9.13
C THR A 414 -2.90 -11.78 10.32
N ARG A 415 -3.27 -12.23 11.53
CA ARG A 415 -2.44 -12.05 12.74
C ARG A 415 -1.11 -12.78 12.62
N GLU A 416 -1.11 -13.98 12.06
CA GLU A 416 0.10 -14.75 11.80
C GLU A 416 1.04 -14.00 10.83
N LEU A 417 0.52 -13.53 9.69
CA LEU A 417 1.29 -12.73 8.73
C LEU A 417 1.87 -11.46 9.38
N GLN A 418 1.09 -10.79 10.23
CA GLN A 418 1.55 -9.62 10.97
C GLN A 418 2.66 -9.98 11.98
N ALA A 419 2.53 -11.07 12.72
CA ALA A 419 3.53 -11.53 13.68
C ALA A 419 4.85 -11.85 12.98
N LEU A 420 4.81 -12.60 11.88
CA LEU A 420 6.00 -12.90 11.06
C LEU A 420 6.64 -11.61 10.50
N SER A 421 5.84 -10.69 9.98
CA SER A 421 6.33 -9.42 9.43
C SER A 421 7.00 -8.52 10.48
N ARG A 422 6.63 -8.67 11.75
CA ARG A 422 7.23 -7.98 12.92
C ARG A 422 8.36 -8.74 13.57
N GLY A 423 8.67 -9.98 13.14
CA GLY A 423 9.66 -10.84 13.78
C GLY A 423 9.24 -11.35 15.15
N GLN A 424 7.95 -11.56 15.38
CA GLN A 424 7.35 -12.02 16.63
C GLN A 424 6.85 -13.48 16.54
N GLY A 425 7.22 -14.19 15.47
CA GLY A 425 6.86 -15.59 15.23
C GLY A 425 7.85 -16.59 15.81
#